data_2d324685f11b92974a7309d0c4289ead
#
_entry.id   2d324685f11b92974a7309d0c4289ead
#
_cell.length_a   1.000
_cell.length_b   1.000
_cell.length_c   1.000
_cell.angle_alpha   90.00
_cell.angle_beta   90.00
_cell.angle_gamma   90.00
#
_symmetry.space_group_name_H-M   'P 1'
#
loop_
_entity.id
_entity.type
_entity.pdbx_description
1 polymer ?
#
loop_
_entity_poly.entity_id
_entity_poly.type
_entity_poly.pdbx_seq_one_letter_code
_entity_poly.pdbx_strand_id
1 'polypeptide(L)'
;TTEEARRTAETIAVLLGRPGQGTALWARIDAQVERAVARVPAGWRGRTVYFEVDSAPYAAGRSSFIGELLQRFGLVNIVPAELGPFPKLNPEFVVRAAPDVVMAVERHIADMPRRPGWAGLKALQSGRRCAFPADRYDTLVRPGPRLGEAAELVADCLTALRE
;
A
#
# COMPACT_ATOMS: atom_id res chain seq x y z
N THR A 1 5.68 -3.68 -10.86
CA THR A 1 5.78 -4.78 -9.87
C THR A 1 7.06 -4.67 -9.05
N THR A 2 7.07 -5.30 -7.89
CA THR A 2 8.25 -5.43 -7.02
C THR A 2 9.40 -6.16 -7.73
N GLU A 3 9.06 -7.19 -8.50
CA GLU A 3 10.03 -7.98 -9.27
C GLU A 3 10.73 -7.16 -10.37
N GLU A 4 10.01 -6.29 -11.06
CA GLU A 4 10.60 -5.39 -12.06
C GLU A 4 11.60 -4.41 -11.42
N ALA A 5 11.24 -3.85 -10.26
CA ALA A 5 12.13 -2.98 -9.50
C ALA A 5 13.41 -3.71 -9.06
N ARG A 6 13.30 -4.97 -8.62
CA ARG A 6 14.43 -5.83 -8.28
C ARG A 6 15.35 -6.04 -9.48
N ARG A 7 14.80 -6.48 -10.61
CA ARG A 7 15.56 -6.72 -11.85
C ARG A 7 16.28 -5.46 -12.34
N THR A 8 15.61 -4.31 -12.24
CA THR A 8 16.20 -3.02 -12.59
C THR A 8 17.41 -2.71 -11.70
N ALA A 9 17.31 -2.89 -10.39
CA ALA A 9 18.43 -2.68 -9.47
C ALA A 9 19.59 -3.63 -9.73
N GLU A 10 19.31 -4.91 -10.02
CA GLU A 10 20.33 -5.91 -10.38
C GLU A 10 21.04 -5.55 -11.69
N THR A 11 20.27 -5.13 -12.72
CA THR A 11 20.82 -4.70 -14.01
C THR A 11 21.74 -3.49 -13.86
N ILE A 12 21.31 -2.48 -13.09
CA ILE A 12 22.14 -1.30 -12.81
C ILE A 12 23.44 -1.69 -12.09
N ALA A 13 23.37 -2.59 -11.11
CA ALA A 13 24.56 -3.08 -10.41
C ALA A 13 25.56 -3.78 -11.35
N VAL A 14 25.07 -4.58 -12.29
CA VAL A 14 25.92 -5.22 -13.33
C VAL A 14 26.59 -4.17 -14.20
N LEU A 15 25.84 -3.18 -14.70
CA LEU A 15 26.36 -2.10 -15.54
C LEU A 15 27.43 -1.26 -14.84
N LEU A 16 27.35 -1.14 -13.52
CA LEU A 16 28.33 -0.44 -12.68
C LEU A 16 29.51 -1.33 -12.27
N GLY A 17 29.63 -2.55 -12.79
CA GLY A 17 30.68 -3.50 -12.44
C GLY A 17 30.56 -4.08 -11.02
N ARG A 18 29.37 -4.07 -10.43
CA ARG A 18 29.10 -4.51 -9.05
C ARG A 18 27.94 -5.52 -8.96
N PRO A 19 28.00 -6.66 -9.71
CA PRO A 19 26.84 -7.54 -9.92
C PRO A 19 26.22 -8.07 -8.61
N GLY A 20 26.99 -8.28 -7.54
CA GLY A 20 26.47 -8.77 -6.26
C GLY A 20 25.74 -7.72 -5.42
N GLN A 21 25.92 -6.42 -5.70
CA GLN A 21 25.34 -5.37 -4.88
C GLN A 21 23.83 -5.21 -5.09
N GLY A 22 23.32 -5.47 -6.29
CA GLY A 22 21.88 -5.43 -6.56
C GLY A 22 21.12 -6.48 -5.75
N THR A 23 21.60 -7.71 -5.76
CA THR A 23 21.02 -8.81 -4.98
C THR A 23 21.12 -8.54 -3.46
N ALA A 24 22.29 -8.05 -2.99
CA ALA A 24 22.46 -7.73 -1.58
C ALA A 24 21.57 -6.56 -1.12
N LEU A 25 21.37 -5.56 -1.97
CA LEU A 25 20.44 -4.46 -1.71
C LEU A 25 19.03 -5.01 -1.54
N TRP A 26 18.59 -5.86 -2.48
CA TRP A 26 17.23 -6.38 -2.44
C TRP A 26 16.98 -7.30 -1.24
N ALA A 27 17.94 -8.13 -0.88
CA ALA A 27 17.86 -8.95 0.34
C ALA A 27 17.67 -8.10 1.61
N ARG A 28 18.33 -6.94 1.70
CA ARG A 28 18.13 -6.01 2.83
C ARG A 28 16.73 -5.39 2.82
N ILE A 29 16.21 -5.03 1.64
CA ILE A 29 14.85 -4.49 1.48
C ILE A 29 13.83 -5.54 1.93
N ASP A 30 13.95 -6.78 1.45
CA ASP A 30 13.06 -7.88 1.84
C ASP A 30 13.09 -8.14 3.35
N ALA A 31 14.28 -8.18 3.94
CA ALA A 31 14.41 -8.35 5.39
C ALA A 31 13.76 -7.18 6.17
N GLN A 32 13.80 -5.96 5.65
CA GLN A 32 13.12 -4.81 6.26
C GLN A 32 11.60 -4.95 6.15
N VAL A 33 11.08 -5.35 4.99
CA VAL A 33 9.64 -5.61 4.81
C VAL A 33 9.16 -6.71 5.75
N GLU A 34 9.89 -7.82 5.87
CA GLU A 34 9.51 -8.92 6.78
C GLU A 34 9.48 -8.47 8.25
N ARG A 35 10.43 -7.64 8.68
CA ARG A 35 10.41 -7.08 10.03
C ARG A 35 9.19 -6.18 10.26
N ALA A 36 8.84 -5.35 9.27
CA ALA A 36 7.67 -4.50 9.35
C ALA A 36 6.38 -5.33 9.44
N VAL A 37 6.25 -6.35 8.59
CA VAL A 37 5.10 -7.29 8.60
C VAL A 37 4.97 -8.00 9.95
N ALA A 38 6.09 -8.45 10.53
CA ALA A 38 6.08 -9.16 11.81
C ALA A 38 5.61 -8.31 13.01
N ARG A 39 5.66 -6.97 12.91
CA ARG A 39 5.17 -6.05 13.96
C ARG A 39 3.66 -5.87 13.95
N VAL A 40 3.00 -6.16 12.82
CA VAL A 40 1.56 -5.90 12.68
C VAL A 40 0.76 -7.00 13.37
N PRO A 41 -0.24 -6.64 14.21
CA PRO A 41 -1.10 -7.62 14.87
C PRO A 41 -1.78 -8.58 13.90
N ALA A 42 -1.88 -9.84 14.31
CA ALA A 42 -2.42 -10.91 13.45
C ALA A 42 -3.88 -10.70 13.04
N GLY A 43 -4.66 -9.93 13.80
CA GLY A 43 -6.06 -9.61 13.52
C GLY A 43 -6.26 -8.77 12.25
N TRP A 44 -5.20 -8.19 11.70
CA TRP A 44 -5.26 -7.52 10.40
C TRP A 44 -5.22 -8.48 9.21
N ARG A 45 -4.79 -9.73 9.39
CA ARG A 45 -4.76 -10.71 8.32
C ARG A 45 -6.17 -11.05 7.85
N GLY A 46 -6.37 -11.02 6.53
CA GLY A 46 -7.67 -11.24 5.92
C GLY A 46 -8.60 -10.02 5.91
N ARG A 47 -8.23 -8.91 6.59
CA ARG A 47 -8.99 -7.66 6.51
C ARG A 47 -8.89 -7.04 5.13
N THR A 48 -9.99 -6.44 4.69
CA THR A 48 -10.07 -5.78 3.39
C THR A 48 -9.50 -4.36 3.44
N VAL A 49 -8.76 -3.99 2.39
CA VAL A 49 -8.11 -2.68 2.28
C VAL A 49 -8.45 -1.98 0.97
N TYR A 50 -8.67 -0.69 1.06
CA TYR A 50 -8.70 0.24 -0.06
C TYR A 50 -7.52 1.20 0.05
N PHE A 51 -6.66 1.25 -0.97
CA PHE A 51 -5.57 2.21 -1.06
C PHE A 51 -5.81 3.17 -2.21
N GLU A 52 -5.99 4.45 -1.91
CA GLU A 52 -6.18 5.50 -2.91
C GLU A 52 -4.84 6.14 -3.25
N VAL A 53 -4.48 6.12 -4.54
CA VAL A 53 -3.23 6.73 -5.03
C VAL A 53 -3.41 8.17 -5.51
N ASP A 54 -4.61 8.49 -6.00
CA ASP A 54 -4.96 9.86 -6.41
C ASP A 54 -6.47 10.09 -6.21
N SER A 55 -6.84 11.37 -6.09
CA SER A 55 -8.24 11.77 -6.03
C SER A 55 -8.99 11.34 -7.31
N ALA A 56 -10.30 11.15 -7.22
CA ALA A 56 -11.19 10.85 -8.33
C ALA A 56 -11.48 9.38 -8.69
N PRO A 57 -11.63 8.45 -7.82
CA PRO A 57 -10.67 7.76 -6.98
C PRO A 57 -9.83 6.77 -7.80
N TYR A 58 -8.56 7.06 -8.01
CA TYR A 58 -7.61 6.07 -8.53
C TYR A 58 -7.08 5.22 -7.39
N ALA A 59 -7.15 3.91 -7.54
CA ALA A 59 -6.77 2.96 -6.49
C ALA A 59 -5.51 2.17 -6.88
N ALA A 60 -4.76 1.72 -5.88
CA ALA A 60 -3.76 0.69 -6.07
C ALA A 60 -4.46 -0.68 -6.12
N GLY A 61 -4.43 -1.33 -7.29
CA GLY A 61 -4.93 -2.68 -7.50
C GLY A 61 -3.98 -3.75 -6.98
N ARG A 62 -4.45 -5.01 -6.93
CA ARG A 62 -3.65 -6.16 -6.49
C ARG A 62 -2.38 -6.37 -7.29
N SER A 63 -2.39 -6.05 -8.59
CA SER A 63 -1.26 -6.20 -9.50
C SER A 63 -0.27 -5.03 -9.44
N SER A 64 -0.50 -4.02 -8.60
CA SER A 64 0.46 -2.94 -8.35
C SER A 64 1.47 -3.36 -7.28
N PHE A 65 2.65 -2.71 -7.27
CA PHE A 65 3.63 -2.93 -6.21
C PHE A 65 3.12 -2.58 -4.81
N ILE A 66 2.20 -1.61 -4.69
CA ILE A 66 1.48 -1.31 -3.44
C ILE A 66 0.59 -2.49 -3.07
N GLY A 67 -0.17 -3.03 -4.04
CA GLY A 67 -1.02 -4.20 -3.82
C GLY A 67 -0.22 -5.42 -3.38
N GLU A 68 0.94 -5.67 -4.00
CA GLU A 68 1.88 -6.72 -3.61
C GLU A 68 2.38 -6.51 -2.17
N LEU A 69 2.73 -5.27 -1.79
CA LEU A 69 3.14 -4.94 -0.43
C LEU A 69 2.02 -5.20 0.58
N LEU A 70 0.79 -4.73 0.31
CA LEU A 70 -0.37 -4.94 1.19
C LEU A 70 -0.69 -6.43 1.36
N GLN A 71 -0.50 -7.24 0.31
CA GLN A 71 -0.64 -8.69 0.39
C GLN A 71 0.39 -9.33 1.33
N ARG A 72 1.63 -8.81 1.39
CA ARG A 72 2.64 -9.29 2.37
C ARG A 72 2.19 -9.07 3.81
N PHE A 73 1.42 -8.02 4.10
CA PHE A 73 0.76 -7.80 5.40
C PHE A 73 -0.45 -8.73 5.63
N GLY A 74 -0.82 -9.55 4.65
CA GLY A 74 -2.00 -10.42 4.73
C GLY A 74 -3.32 -9.68 4.51
N LEU A 75 -3.28 -8.43 4.04
CA LEU A 75 -4.48 -7.65 3.71
C LEU A 75 -5.07 -8.10 2.37
N VAL A 76 -6.38 -8.03 2.26
CA VAL A 76 -7.13 -8.35 1.04
C VAL A 76 -7.51 -7.05 0.33
N ASN A 77 -6.84 -6.75 -0.78
CA ASN A 77 -7.18 -5.58 -1.58
C ASN A 77 -8.57 -5.73 -2.21
N ILE A 78 -9.46 -4.72 -2.03
CA ILE A 78 -10.81 -4.74 -2.63
C ILE A 78 -10.79 -4.62 -4.15
N VAL A 79 -9.70 -4.10 -4.73
CA VAL A 79 -9.56 -3.91 -6.18
C VAL A 79 -9.03 -5.21 -6.79
N PRO A 80 -9.84 -5.90 -7.62
CA PRO A 80 -9.42 -7.15 -8.23
C PRO A 80 -8.31 -6.94 -9.27
N ALA A 81 -7.51 -7.97 -9.53
CA ALA A 81 -6.34 -7.90 -10.40
C ALA A 81 -6.71 -7.57 -11.86
N GLU A 82 -7.90 -7.97 -12.30
CA GLU A 82 -8.41 -7.81 -13.68
C GLU A 82 -8.61 -6.34 -14.06
N LEU A 83 -8.76 -5.44 -13.07
CA LEU A 83 -8.88 -4.01 -13.31
C LEU A 83 -7.52 -3.32 -13.53
N GLY A 84 -6.42 -4.07 -13.41
CA GLY A 84 -5.07 -3.54 -13.61
C GLY A 84 -4.48 -2.91 -12.34
N PRO A 85 -3.25 -2.36 -12.48
CA PRO A 85 -2.49 -1.89 -11.33
C PRO A 85 -3.02 -0.60 -10.70
N PHE A 86 -3.58 0.31 -11.49
CA PHE A 86 -4.03 1.63 -11.01
C PHE A 86 -5.36 2.05 -11.67
N PRO A 87 -6.45 1.31 -11.44
CA PRO A 87 -7.73 1.65 -12.05
C PRO A 87 -8.37 2.87 -11.41
N LYS A 88 -9.10 3.63 -12.24
CA LYS A 88 -10.09 4.58 -11.76
C LYS A 88 -11.35 3.79 -11.37
N LEU A 89 -11.77 3.91 -10.13
CA LEU A 89 -12.95 3.20 -9.64
C LEU A 89 -14.23 4.06 -9.73
N ASN A 90 -15.36 3.39 -9.81
CA ASN A 90 -16.61 4.02 -9.46
C ASN A 90 -16.67 4.20 -7.93
N PRO A 91 -16.95 5.41 -7.40
CA PRO A 91 -17.07 5.63 -5.95
C PRO A 91 -18.04 4.68 -5.23
N GLU A 92 -19.13 4.29 -5.89
CA GLU A 92 -20.11 3.33 -5.37
C GLU A 92 -19.52 1.91 -5.21
N PHE A 93 -18.51 1.55 -6.01
CA PHE A 93 -17.82 0.28 -5.86
C PHE A 93 -17.14 0.20 -4.48
N VAL A 94 -16.46 1.27 -4.06
CA VAL A 94 -15.78 1.33 -2.76
C VAL A 94 -16.80 1.25 -1.62
N VAL A 95 -17.94 1.95 -1.75
CA VAL A 95 -19.03 1.91 -0.77
C VAL A 95 -19.59 0.49 -0.62
N ARG A 96 -19.84 -0.21 -1.74
CA ARG A 96 -20.35 -1.59 -1.70
C ARG A 96 -19.33 -2.59 -1.17
N ALA A 97 -18.05 -2.39 -1.51
CA ALA A 97 -16.97 -3.25 -1.03
C ALA A 97 -16.71 -3.09 0.47
N ALA A 98 -17.10 -1.94 1.04
CA ALA A 98 -17.03 -1.63 2.47
C ALA A 98 -15.70 -2.07 3.13
N PRO A 99 -14.54 -1.54 2.70
CA PRO A 99 -13.23 -1.97 3.18
C PRO A 99 -13.10 -1.82 4.70
N ASP A 100 -12.36 -2.72 5.34
CA ASP A 100 -12.08 -2.66 6.78
C ASP A 100 -11.13 -1.52 7.14
N VAL A 101 -10.22 -1.16 6.23
CA VAL A 101 -9.29 -0.04 6.37
C VAL A 101 -9.14 0.71 5.05
N VAL A 102 -9.02 2.04 5.16
CA VAL A 102 -8.73 2.93 4.03
C VAL A 102 -7.37 3.58 4.21
N MET A 103 -6.61 3.69 3.12
CA MET A 103 -5.25 4.22 3.11
C MET A 103 -5.11 5.26 2.00
N ALA A 104 -4.58 6.42 2.30
CA ALA A 104 -4.29 7.47 1.32
C ALA A 104 -3.40 8.56 1.92
N VAL A 105 -3.01 9.53 1.10
CA VAL A 105 -2.42 10.78 1.60
C VAL A 105 -3.44 11.54 2.48
N GLU A 106 -2.96 12.25 3.48
CA GLU A 106 -3.79 12.94 4.51
C GLU A 106 -4.94 13.76 3.91
N ARG A 107 -4.66 14.58 2.87
CA ARG A 107 -5.68 15.41 2.23
C ARG A 107 -6.83 14.59 1.64
N HIS A 108 -6.55 13.43 1.04
CA HIS A 108 -7.58 12.56 0.49
C HIS A 108 -8.41 11.90 1.61
N ILE A 109 -7.78 11.44 2.66
CA ILE A 109 -8.48 10.91 3.85
C ILE A 109 -9.44 11.95 4.43
N ALA A 110 -9.01 13.22 4.53
CA ALA A 110 -9.85 14.31 5.04
C ALA A 110 -11.07 14.60 4.15
N ASP A 111 -10.94 14.40 2.82
CA ASP A 111 -12.03 14.63 1.87
C ASP A 111 -12.96 13.43 1.67
N MET A 112 -12.54 12.22 2.00
CA MET A 112 -13.33 11.00 1.81
C MET A 112 -14.74 11.07 2.41
N PRO A 113 -14.96 11.57 3.65
CA PRO A 113 -16.30 11.64 4.22
C PRO A 113 -17.28 12.57 3.49
N ARG A 114 -16.76 13.52 2.68
CA ARG A 114 -17.57 14.45 1.89
C ARG A 114 -18.08 13.85 0.60
N ARG A 115 -17.54 12.70 0.19
CA ARG A 115 -17.95 12.01 -1.04
C ARG A 115 -19.30 11.31 -0.85
N PRO A 116 -20.18 11.30 -1.86
CA PRO A 116 -21.49 10.65 -1.76
C PRO A 116 -21.38 9.19 -1.28
N GLY A 117 -22.06 8.86 -0.16
CA GLY A 117 -22.09 7.53 0.43
C GLY A 117 -20.88 7.14 1.29
N TRP A 118 -19.76 7.87 1.22
CA TRP A 118 -18.53 7.48 1.91
C TRP A 118 -18.55 7.76 3.42
N ALA A 119 -19.32 8.73 3.87
CA ALA A 119 -19.50 8.98 5.31
C ALA A 119 -20.04 7.76 6.08
N GLY A 120 -20.74 6.85 5.38
CA GLY A 120 -21.24 5.61 5.94
C GLY A 120 -20.22 4.45 6.02
N LEU A 121 -19.03 4.61 5.46
CA LEU A 121 -18.00 3.57 5.51
C LEU A 121 -17.54 3.33 6.95
N LYS A 122 -17.65 2.08 7.41
CA LYS A 122 -17.24 1.68 8.77
C LYS A 122 -15.78 2.03 9.05
N ALA A 123 -14.90 1.88 8.07
CA ALA A 123 -13.50 2.26 8.20
C ALA A 123 -13.32 3.74 8.59
N LEU A 124 -14.08 4.65 7.97
CA LEU A 124 -14.03 6.08 8.29
C LEU A 124 -14.66 6.39 9.65
N GLN A 125 -15.80 5.76 9.97
CA GLN A 125 -16.52 5.96 11.23
C GLN A 125 -15.74 5.44 12.44
N SER A 126 -15.08 4.29 12.30
CA SER A 126 -14.28 3.66 13.37
C SER A 126 -12.85 4.18 13.46
N GLY A 127 -12.45 5.12 12.59
CA GLY A 127 -11.09 5.64 12.55
C GLY A 127 -10.07 4.68 11.96
N ARG A 128 -10.47 3.58 11.32
CA ARG A 128 -9.56 2.65 10.64
C ARG A 128 -9.09 3.22 9.30
N ARG A 129 -8.26 4.24 9.40
CA ARG A 129 -7.72 4.97 8.27
C ARG A 129 -6.25 5.23 8.46
N CYS A 130 -5.45 4.97 7.41
CA CYS A 130 -4.06 5.35 7.33
C CYS A 130 -3.92 6.63 6.50
N ALA A 131 -3.68 7.73 7.18
CA ALA A 131 -3.41 9.03 6.57
C ALA A 131 -1.89 9.25 6.51
N PHE A 132 -1.32 9.21 5.31
CA PHE A 132 0.12 9.37 5.16
C PHE A 132 0.48 10.83 4.86
N PRO A 133 1.50 11.40 5.53
CA PRO A 133 2.00 12.73 5.23
C PRO A 133 2.46 12.85 3.78
N ALA A 134 2.21 14.00 3.15
CA ALA A 134 2.48 14.19 1.73
C ALA A 134 3.97 14.01 1.36
N ASP A 135 4.89 14.42 2.24
CA ASP A 135 6.34 14.28 2.06
C ASP A 135 6.80 12.80 2.11
N ARG A 136 6.06 11.94 2.79
CA ARG A 136 6.35 10.51 2.91
C ARG A 136 5.53 9.65 1.95
N TYR A 137 4.45 10.19 1.42
CA TYR A 137 3.55 9.49 0.52
C TYR A 137 4.24 9.01 -0.77
N ASP A 138 5.18 9.80 -1.30
CA ASP A 138 5.99 9.41 -2.46
C ASP A 138 6.76 8.09 -2.26
N THR A 139 7.12 7.76 -1.01
CA THR A 139 7.77 6.49 -0.67
C THR A 139 6.83 5.29 -0.90
N LEU A 140 5.53 5.50 -0.68
CA LEU A 140 4.50 4.46 -0.86
C LEU A 140 4.09 4.28 -2.33
N VAL A 141 4.11 5.35 -3.12
CA VAL A 141 3.57 5.32 -4.49
C VAL A 141 4.62 5.15 -5.59
N ARG A 142 5.91 5.10 -5.23
CA ARG A 142 7.02 4.89 -6.17
C ARG A 142 7.72 3.56 -5.92
N PRO A 143 7.69 2.62 -6.90
CA PRO A 143 8.42 1.36 -6.78
C PRO A 143 9.93 1.63 -6.75
N GLY A 144 10.65 0.96 -5.84
CA GLY A 144 12.09 1.12 -5.79
C GLY A 144 12.73 0.69 -4.48
N PRO A 145 13.98 1.10 -4.23
CA PRO A 145 14.77 0.65 -3.09
C PRO A 145 14.22 1.11 -1.72
N ARG A 146 13.23 2.02 -1.69
CA ARG A 146 12.56 2.46 -0.46
C ARG A 146 11.32 1.63 -0.09
N LEU A 147 11.13 0.44 -0.70
CA LEU A 147 10.00 -0.44 -0.38
C LEU A 147 10.00 -0.84 1.11
N GLY A 148 11.17 -1.01 1.72
CA GLY A 148 11.28 -1.27 3.15
C GLY A 148 10.74 -0.11 4.00
N GLU A 149 11.04 1.14 3.64
CA GLU A 149 10.46 2.33 4.31
C GLU A 149 8.95 2.42 4.11
N ALA A 150 8.45 2.08 2.93
CA ALA A 150 7.02 2.00 2.65
C ALA A 150 6.33 0.96 3.56
N ALA A 151 6.97 -0.20 3.75
CA ALA A 151 6.47 -1.23 4.67
C ALA A 151 6.41 -0.74 6.12
N GLU A 152 7.44 0.00 6.58
CA GLU A 152 7.43 0.59 7.92
C GLU A 152 6.27 1.56 8.12
N LEU A 153 5.98 2.42 7.14
CA LEU A 153 4.85 3.36 7.20
C LEU A 153 3.50 2.64 7.33
N VAL A 154 3.31 1.57 6.55
CA VAL A 154 2.10 0.75 6.63
C VAL A 154 2.01 0.05 7.99
N ALA A 155 3.11 -0.55 8.46
CA ALA A 155 3.17 -1.23 9.75
C ALA A 155 2.86 -0.28 10.91
N ASP A 156 3.47 0.91 10.93
CA ASP A 156 3.24 1.92 11.97
C ASP A 156 1.76 2.30 12.05
N CYS A 157 1.13 2.52 10.90
CA CYS A 157 -0.30 2.81 10.87
C CYS A 157 -1.14 1.64 11.41
N LEU A 158 -0.97 0.44 10.86
CA LEU A 158 -1.77 -0.73 11.26
C LEU A 158 -1.59 -1.08 12.74
N THR A 159 -0.38 -0.89 13.30
CA THR A 159 -0.10 -1.10 14.72
C THR A 159 -0.78 -0.07 15.61
N ALA A 160 -0.91 1.18 15.14
CA ALA A 160 -1.57 2.25 15.87
C ALA A 160 -3.11 2.16 15.84
N LEU A 161 -3.67 1.47 14.85
CA LEU A 161 -5.11 1.29 14.73
C LEU A 161 -5.61 0.17 15.65
N ARG A 162 -6.82 0.34 16.20
CA ARG A 162 -7.52 -0.73 16.92
C ARG A 162 -8.07 -1.76 15.93
N GLU A 163 -7.87 -3.03 16.22
CA GLU A 163 -8.42 -4.14 15.45
C GLU A 163 -9.97 -4.17 15.44
#